data_6d8fbc6db3dcd98b5600854be86ae462
#
_entry.id   6d8fbc6db3dcd98b5600854be86ae462
#
_cell.length_a   1.000
_cell.length_b   1.000
_cell.length_c   1.000
_cell.angle_alpha   90.00
_cell.angle_beta   90.00
_cell.angle_gamma   90.00
#
_symmetry.space_group_name_H-M   'P 1'
#
loop_
_entity.id
_entity.type
_entity.pdbx_description
1 polymer ?
#
loop_
_entity_poly.entity_id
_entity_poly.type
_entity_poly.pdbx_seq_one_letter_code
_entity_poly.pdbx_strand_id
1 'polypeptide(L)'
;MFVISNHHKMTKKIALLFTFLFLTTIAVAQKKEKIKGSKIVTVSIKEIPSFENIEINDNFEVFLVKSDNPSLEIEADDNLHEIINYEVAGGTLRVSSLREAIGAKKFALRINYTSELKLITAKNESSVHALADLELENITIKNYDNSRA
;
A
#
# COMPACT_ATOMS: atom_id res chain seq x y z
N MET A 1 39.49 -18.03 47.32
CA MET A 1 38.59 -19.01 46.69
C MET A 1 37.22 -18.39 46.42
N PHE A 2 37.13 -17.35 45.59
CA PHE A 2 35.85 -16.74 45.20
C PHE A 2 35.97 -15.98 43.86
N VAL A 3 36.25 -16.67 42.75
CA VAL A 3 36.28 -16.04 41.41
C VAL A 3 35.47 -16.82 40.37
N ILE A 4 34.96 -18.01 40.67
CA ILE A 4 34.31 -18.89 39.67
C ILE A 4 32.83 -18.59 39.46
N SER A 5 32.15 -17.88 40.39
CA SER A 5 30.68 -17.64 40.30
C SER A 5 30.25 -16.58 39.31
N ASN A 6 31.10 -15.62 38.96
CA ASN A 6 30.74 -14.51 38.08
C ASN A 6 30.82 -14.84 36.59
N HIS A 7 31.69 -15.76 36.19
CA HIS A 7 31.82 -16.17 34.78
C HIS A 7 30.58 -16.91 34.26
N HIS A 8 29.97 -17.74 35.10
CA HIS A 8 28.80 -18.55 34.71
C HIS A 8 27.53 -17.70 34.54
N LYS A 9 27.39 -16.63 35.31
CA LYS A 9 26.28 -15.64 35.15
C LYS A 9 26.46 -14.76 33.93
N MET A 10 27.70 -14.41 33.58
CA MET A 10 28.03 -13.60 32.43
C MET A 10 27.84 -14.35 31.11
N THR A 11 28.27 -15.61 31.05
CA THR A 11 28.08 -16.49 29.88
C THR A 11 26.61 -16.78 29.59
N LYS A 12 25.76 -16.95 30.63
CA LYS A 12 24.30 -17.11 30.45
C LYS A 12 23.63 -15.82 29.91
N LYS A 13 24.04 -14.64 30.36
CA LYS A 13 23.53 -13.35 29.85
C LYS A 13 23.96 -13.12 28.42
N ILE A 14 25.19 -13.46 28.06
CA ILE A 14 25.72 -13.35 26.69
C ILE A 14 24.98 -14.34 25.76
N ALA A 15 24.77 -15.57 26.19
CA ALA A 15 24.01 -16.57 25.45
C ALA A 15 22.56 -16.13 25.23
N LEU A 16 21.91 -15.55 26.25
CA LEU A 16 20.54 -15.02 26.14
C LEU A 16 20.46 -13.82 25.16
N LEU A 17 21.47 -12.95 25.17
CA LEU A 17 21.57 -11.81 24.24
C LEU A 17 21.74 -12.27 22.79
N PHE A 18 22.58 -13.29 22.57
CA PHE A 18 22.76 -13.91 21.25
C PHE A 18 21.50 -14.60 20.75
N THR A 19 20.77 -15.29 21.64
CA THR A 19 19.51 -15.95 21.27
C THR A 19 18.43 -14.89 20.90
N PHE A 20 18.38 -13.77 21.63
CA PHE A 20 17.46 -12.67 21.32
C PHE A 20 17.81 -11.97 20.00
N LEU A 21 19.10 -11.78 19.71
CA LEU A 21 19.56 -11.20 18.45
C LEU A 21 19.27 -12.11 17.24
N PHE A 22 19.27 -13.44 17.43
CA PHE A 22 18.96 -14.41 16.37
C PHE A 22 17.46 -14.51 16.05
N LEU A 23 16.59 -14.19 17.02
CA LEU A 23 15.13 -14.18 16.82
C LEU A 23 14.64 -12.94 16.04
N THR A 24 15.43 -11.86 15.99
CA THR A 24 15.03 -10.62 15.30
C THR A 24 15.32 -10.61 13.80
N THR A 25 16.04 -11.60 13.26
CA THR A 25 16.44 -11.64 11.85
C THR A 25 15.47 -12.39 10.93
N ILE A 26 14.34 -12.92 11.43
CA ILE A 26 13.34 -13.60 10.59
C ILE A 26 12.18 -12.64 10.23
N ALA A 27 12.46 -11.38 10.00
CA ALA A 27 11.57 -10.54 9.22
C ALA A 27 11.81 -10.81 7.72
N VAL A 28 11.50 -12.01 7.28
CA VAL A 28 11.46 -12.32 5.85
C VAL A 28 10.33 -11.47 5.28
N ALA A 29 10.66 -10.48 4.47
CA ALA A 29 9.70 -9.80 3.64
C ALA A 29 8.99 -10.88 2.81
N GLN A 30 7.76 -11.23 3.19
CA GLN A 30 6.97 -12.23 2.47
C GLN A 30 6.64 -11.62 1.12
N LYS A 31 7.30 -12.13 0.08
CA LYS A 31 6.99 -11.76 -1.29
C LYS A 31 5.55 -12.20 -1.58
N LYS A 32 4.72 -11.27 -2.04
CA LYS A 32 3.34 -11.58 -2.39
C LYS A 32 3.27 -12.67 -3.45
N GLU A 33 2.28 -13.55 -3.32
CA GLU A 33 1.96 -14.52 -4.36
C GLU A 33 1.56 -13.81 -5.65
N LYS A 34 2.01 -14.32 -6.79
CA LYS A 34 1.70 -13.74 -8.10
C LYS A 34 0.41 -14.30 -8.67
N ILE A 35 -0.41 -13.42 -9.27
CA ILE A 35 -1.59 -13.79 -10.01
C ILE A 35 -1.55 -13.18 -11.41
N LYS A 36 -1.78 -14.02 -12.44
CA LYS A 36 -1.81 -13.56 -13.82
C LYS A 36 -3.21 -13.07 -14.20
N GLY A 37 -3.28 -11.90 -14.85
CA GLY A 37 -4.54 -11.36 -15.36
C GLY A 37 -5.17 -12.23 -16.45
N SER A 38 -6.50 -12.31 -16.46
CA SER A 38 -7.32 -13.07 -17.40
C SER A 38 -7.39 -12.45 -18.79
N LYS A 39 -7.06 -11.17 -18.92
CA LYS A 39 -7.19 -10.34 -20.13
C LYS A 39 -8.64 -9.91 -20.47
N ILE A 40 -9.60 -10.25 -19.63
CA ILE A 40 -11.00 -9.82 -19.74
C ILE A 40 -11.19 -8.65 -18.79
N VAL A 41 -11.26 -7.43 -19.33
CA VAL A 41 -11.38 -6.22 -18.50
C VAL A 41 -12.83 -5.97 -18.12
N THR A 42 -13.06 -5.68 -16.85
CA THR A 42 -14.34 -5.29 -16.28
C THR A 42 -14.20 -4.04 -15.41
N VAL A 43 -15.30 -3.33 -15.20
CA VAL A 43 -15.34 -2.11 -14.40
C VAL A 43 -16.28 -2.30 -13.22
N SER A 44 -15.87 -1.86 -12.04
CA SER A 44 -16.68 -1.86 -10.82
C SER A 44 -16.55 -0.51 -10.14
N ILE A 45 -17.69 0.10 -9.80
CA ILE A 45 -17.74 1.41 -9.12
C ILE A 45 -18.20 1.17 -7.68
N LYS A 46 -17.50 1.78 -6.73
CA LYS A 46 -17.77 1.74 -5.30
C LYS A 46 -17.99 3.16 -4.77
N GLU A 47 -19.13 3.40 -4.15
CA GLU A 47 -19.32 4.59 -3.33
C GLU A 47 -18.51 4.39 -2.04
N ILE A 48 -17.74 5.41 -1.67
CA ILE A 48 -16.88 5.38 -0.48
C ILE A 48 -17.13 6.63 0.36
N PRO A 49 -16.91 6.58 1.68
CA PRO A 49 -16.97 7.75 2.54
C PRO A 49 -15.97 8.83 2.13
N SER A 50 -16.21 10.07 2.55
CA SER A 50 -15.26 11.18 2.37
C SER A 50 -13.91 10.87 3.00
N PHE A 51 -12.85 11.35 2.37
CA PHE A 51 -11.47 11.19 2.80
C PHE A 51 -10.67 12.47 2.51
N GLU A 52 -9.62 12.67 3.28
CA GLU A 52 -8.66 13.77 3.12
C GLU A 52 -7.30 13.28 2.63
N ASN A 53 -7.03 11.98 2.75
CA ASN A 53 -5.75 11.38 2.40
C ASN A 53 -5.96 10.15 1.54
N ILE A 54 -5.02 9.93 0.62
CA ILE A 54 -4.95 8.73 -0.23
C ILE A 54 -3.62 8.03 0.04
N GLU A 55 -3.66 6.72 0.26
CA GLU A 55 -2.48 5.87 0.34
C GLU A 55 -2.65 4.69 -0.63
N ILE A 56 -1.81 4.68 -1.67
CA ILE A 56 -1.78 3.60 -2.67
C ILE A 56 -0.56 2.74 -2.44
N ASN A 57 -0.78 1.45 -2.36
CA ASN A 57 0.26 0.46 -2.18
C ASN A 57 0.14 -0.61 -3.29
N ASP A 58 1.25 -1.04 -3.83
CA ASP A 58 1.34 -1.95 -4.98
C ASP A 58 1.22 -1.27 -6.37
N ASN A 59 1.43 -2.05 -7.42
CA ASN A 59 1.63 -1.60 -8.80
C ASN A 59 0.37 -1.13 -9.54
N PHE A 60 -0.48 -0.35 -8.87
CA PHE A 60 -1.67 0.24 -9.52
C PHE A 60 -1.31 1.42 -10.42
N GLU A 61 -2.03 1.53 -11.53
CA GLU A 61 -2.17 2.77 -12.27
C GLU A 61 -3.39 3.53 -11.73
N VAL A 62 -3.19 4.72 -11.17
CA VAL A 62 -4.23 5.48 -10.48
C VAL A 62 -4.48 6.80 -11.17
N PHE A 63 -5.75 7.11 -11.42
CA PHE A 63 -6.21 8.35 -12.00
C PHE A 63 -7.05 9.11 -10.98
N LEU A 64 -6.67 10.36 -10.72
CA LEU A 64 -7.39 11.26 -9.82
C LEU A 64 -8.32 12.18 -10.60
N VAL A 65 -9.56 12.25 -10.16
CA VAL A 65 -10.59 13.13 -10.75
C VAL A 65 -11.28 13.90 -9.63
N LYS A 66 -11.36 15.24 -9.78
CA LYS A 66 -12.10 16.05 -8.83
C LYS A 66 -13.61 15.85 -9.02
N SER A 67 -14.32 15.66 -7.93
CA SER A 67 -15.78 15.42 -7.92
C SER A 67 -16.39 15.91 -6.62
N ASP A 68 -17.68 16.16 -6.62
CA ASP A 68 -18.42 16.49 -5.39
C ASP A 68 -18.72 15.24 -4.54
N ASN A 69 -18.72 14.06 -5.18
CA ASN A 69 -19.01 12.79 -4.52
C ASN A 69 -17.80 11.85 -4.61
N PRO A 70 -17.22 11.43 -3.48
CA PRO A 70 -16.10 10.51 -3.48
C PRO A 70 -16.51 9.11 -3.93
N SER A 71 -15.71 8.51 -4.81
CA SER A 71 -15.93 7.14 -5.27
C SER A 71 -14.64 6.50 -5.76
N LEU A 72 -14.61 5.19 -5.80
CA LEU A 72 -13.54 4.38 -6.33
C LEU A 72 -14.06 3.55 -7.50
N GLU A 73 -13.55 3.81 -8.70
CA GLU A 73 -13.78 2.99 -9.87
C GLU A 73 -12.57 2.07 -10.08
N ILE A 74 -12.82 0.80 -10.21
CA ILE A 74 -11.80 -0.24 -10.43
C ILE A 74 -11.97 -0.76 -11.86
N GLU A 75 -10.99 -0.53 -12.71
CA GLU A 75 -10.90 -1.07 -14.06
C GLU A 75 -9.77 -2.11 -14.10
N ALA A 76 -10.12 -3.37 -14.10
CA ALA A 76 -9.15 -4.45 -14.00
C ALA A 76 -9.59 -5.70 -14.79
N ASP A 77 -8.63 -6.59 -15.03
CA ASP A 77 -8.97 -7.94 -15.49
C ASP A 77 -9.91 -8.59 -14.45
N ASP A 78 -10.93 -9.30 -14.90
CA ASP A 78 -12.05 -9.76 -14.07
C ASP A 78 -11.61 -10.57 -12.84
N ASN A 79 -10.60 -11.42 -12.98
CA ASN A 79 -10.03 -12.21 -11.90
C ASN A 79 -9.16 -11.42 -10.92
N LEU A 80 -8.88 -10.15 -11.20
CA LEU A 80 -8.05 -9.31 -10.33
C LEU A 80 -8.88 -8.45 -9.37
N HIS A 81 -10.18 -8.31 -9.56
CA HIS A 81 -11.02 -7.55 -8.64
C HIS A 81 -11.00 -8.10 -7.22
N GLU A 82 -10.94 -9.42 -7.06
CA GLU A 82 -10.95 -10.09 -5.74
C GLU A 82 -9.69 -9.85 -4.92
N ILE A 83 -8.58 -9.48 -5.57
CA ILE A 83 -7.32 -9.21 -4.85
C ILE A 83 -7.17 -7.75 -4.46
N ILE A 84 -8.05 -6.86 -4.92
CA ILE A 84 -8.01 -5.44 -4.59
C ILE A 84 -8.71 -5.21 -3.27
N ASN A 85 -7.95 -4.75 -2.27
CA ASN A 85 -8.45 -4.37 -0.97
C ASN A 85 -8.46 -2.84 -0.85
N TYR A 86 -9.57 -2.27 -0.40
CA TYR A 86 -9.71 -0.84 -0.14
C TYR A 86 -10.50 -0.59 1.13
N GLU A 87 -10.13 0.45 1.85
CA GLU A 87 -10.84 0.90 3.05
C GLU A 87 -10.71 2.41 3.22
N VAL A 88 -11.70 3.04 3.83
CA VAL A 88 -11.62 4.42 4.32
C VAL A 88 -11.66 4.38 5.83
N ALA A 89 -10.55 4.72 6.48
CA ALA A 89 -10.41 4.73 7.92
C ALA A 89 -9.61 5.95 8.37
N GLY A 90 -10.11 6.67 9.39
CA GLY A 90 -9.44 7.86 9.91
C GLY A 90 -9.21 8.96 8.86
N GLY A 91 -10.15 9.15 7.93
CA GLY A 91 -10.03 10.13 6.84
C GLY A 91 -9.01 9.74 5.76
N THR A 92 -8.56 8.49 5.73
CA THR A 92 -7.60 8.00 4.73
C THR A 92 -8.21 6.87 3.91
N LEU A 93 -8.26 7.06 2.59
CA LEU A 93 -8.52 5.97 1.65
C LEU A 93 -7.22 5.19 1.44
N ARG A 94 -7.21 3.92 1.85
CA ARG A 94 -6.10 3.00 1.58
C ARG A 94 -6.50 2.00 0.52
N VAL A 95 -5.66 1.83 -0.48
CA VAL A 95 -5.84 0.80 -1.51
C VAL A 95 -4.57 -0.02 -1.62
N SER A 96 -4.74 -1.34 -1.62
CA SER A 96 -3.65 -2.29 -1.72
C SER A 96 -4.09 -3.54 -2.48
N SER A 97 -3.16 -4.39 -2.85
CA SER A 97 -3.42 -5.68 -3.45
C SER A 97 -3.00 -6.82 -2.51
N LEU A 98 -3.82 -7.85 -2.39
CA LEU A 98 -3.50 -9.06 -1.62
C LEU A 98 -2.43 -9.92 -2.29
N ARG A 99 -2.32 -9.82 -3.63
CA ARG A 99 -1.34 -10.54 -4.48
C ARG A 99 -0.71 -9.58 -5.47
N GLU A 100 0.45 -9.95 -6.01
CA GLU A 100 1.10 -9.20 -7.09
C GLU A 100 0.44 -9.52 -8.44
N ALA A 101 -0.27 -8.56 -9.04
CA ALA A 101 -0.85 -8.73 -10.37
C ALA A 101 0.25 -8.68 -11.43
N ILE A 102 0.32 -9.73 -12.27
CA ILE A 102 1.28 -9.81 -13.36
C ILE A 102 0.59 -10.01 -14.71
N GLY A 103 1.14 -9.38 -15.73
CA GLY A 103 0.66 -9.52 -17.10
C GLY A 103 -0.82 -9.20 -17.27
N ALA A 104 -1.40 -8.32 -16.47
CA ALA A 104 -2.75 -7.82 -16.63
C ALA A 104 -2.89 -7.05 -17.94
N LYS A 105 -4.08 -7.05 -18.54
CA LYS A 105 -4.43 -6.13 -19.63
C LYS A 105 -4.79 -4.75 -19.04
N LYS A 106 -5.45 -4.74 -17.88
CA LYS A 106 -5.74 -3.54 -17.11
C LYS A 106 -5.65 -3.84 -15.61
N PHE A 107 -5.09 -2.91 -14.84
CA PHE A 107 -5.05 -2.94 -13.38
C PHE A 107 -4.98 -1.48 -12.89
N ALA A 108 -6.09 -0.79 -13.04
CA ALA A 108 -6.19 0.65 -12.84
C ALA A 108 -7.31 1.03 -11.89
N LEU A 109 -7.13 2.15 -11.23
CA LEU A 109 -8.07 2.75 -10.31
C LEU A 109 -8.37 4.17 -10.78
N ARG A 110 -9.62 4.58 -10.74
CA ARG A 110 -10.00 5.98 -10.80
C ARG A 110 -10.57 6.39 -9.44
N ILE A 111 -9.97 7.38 -8.81
CA ILE A 111 -10.37 7.90 -7.51
C ILE A 111 -10.98 9.27 -7.71
N ASN A 112 -12.28 9.37 -7.46
CA ASN A 112 -12.98 10.64 -7.41
C ASN A 112 -12.78 11.26 -6.03
N TYR A 113 -12.07 12.40 -5.96
CA TYR A 113 -11.73 13.10 -4.72
C TYR A 113 -12.45 14.45 -4.62
N THR A 114 -12.64 14.94 -3.39
CA THR A 114 -13.22 16.25 -3.12
C THR A 114 -12.14 17.30 -2.82
N SER A 115 -12.52 18.55 -2.65
CA SER A 115 -11.62 19.64 -2.25
C SER A 115 -10.96 19.43 -0.88
N GLU A 116 -11.38 18.42 -0.13
CA GLU A 116 -10.79 18.07 1.19
C GLU A 116 -9.48 17.31 1.09
N LEU A 117 -9.05 16.86 -0.10
CA LEU A 117 -7.82 16.10 -0.29
C LEU A 117 -6.58 16.93 0.08
N LYS A 118 -5.74 16.40 0.98
CA LYS A 118 -4.55 17.04 1.55
C LYS A 118 -3.25 16.28 1.33
N LEU A 119 -3.33 14.95 1.24
CA LEU A 119 -2.16 14.09 1.15
C LEU A 119 -2.38 12.95 0.16
N ILE A 120 -1.39 12.73 -0.70
CA ILE A 120 -1.28 11.55 -1.56
C ILE A 120 0.01 10.83 -1.19
N THR A 121 -0.08 9.55 -0.88
CA THR A 121 1.06 8.68 -0.62
C THR A 121 1.05 7.53 -1.62
N ALA A 122 2.07 7.44 -2.44
CA ALA A 122 2.27 6.37 -3.42
C ALA A 122 3.44 5.48 -3.00
N LYS A 123 3.26 4.15 -3.07
CA LYS A 123 4.25 3.14 -2.66
C LYS A 123 4.30 1.98 -3.65
N ASN A 124 5.42 1.23 -3.64
CA ASN A 124 5.57 -0.06 -4.34
C ASN A 124 5.16 -0.03 -5.82
N GLU A 125 5.86 0.80 -6.60
CA GLU A 125 5.69 0.89 -8.06
C GLU A 125 4.32 1.43 -8.53
N SER A 126 3.47 1.96 -7.62
CA SER A 126 2.24 2.64 -8.01
C SER A 126 2.53 3.90 -8.84
N SER A 127 1.67 4.18 -9.81
CA SER A 127 1.71 5.41 -10.61
C SER A 127 0.41 6.18 -10.44
N VAL A 128 0.50 7.41 -9.93
CA VAL A 128 -0.66 8.28 -9.69
C VAL A 128 -0.64 9.44 -10.67
N HIS A 129 -1.72 9.63 -11.38
CA HIS A 129 -1.89 10.66 -12.41
C HIS A 129 -3.12 11.53 -12.10
N ALA A 130 -2.97 12.83 -12.13
CA ALA A 130 -4.12 13.73 -12.16
C ALA A 130 -4.59 13.88 -13.62
N LEU A 131 -5.89 13.69 -13.88
CA LEU A 131 -6.45 13.86 -15.23
C LEU A 131 -6.71 15.34 -15.62
N ALA A 132 -6.66 16.23 -14.61
CA ALA A 132 -6.71 17.67 -14.78
C ALA A 132 -5.82 18.33 -13.73
N ASP A 133 -5.63 19.64 -13.80
CA ASP A 133 -4.92 20.38 -12.76
C ASP A 133 -5.57 20.14 -11.40
N LEU A 134 -4.74 19.87 -10.40
CA LEU A 134 -5.20 19.71 -9.03
C LEU A 134 -5.59 21.09 -8.48
N GLU A 135 -6.87 21.41 -8.54
CA GLU A 135 -7.41 22.64 -7.96
C GLU A 135 -7.54 22.53 -6.44
N LEU A 136 -6.39 22.43 -5.75
CA LEU A 136 -6.27 22.30 -4.30
C LEU A 136 -5.35 23.40 -3.77
N GLU A 137 -5.72 24.03 -2.65
CA GLU A 137 -4.91 25.10 -2.06
C GLU A 137 -3.56 24.58 -1.55
N ASN A 138 -3.55 23.41 -0.92
CA ASN A 138 -2.37 22.76 -0.39
C ASN A 138 -2.49 21.26 -0.56
N ILE A 139 -1.55 20.66 -1.25
CA ILE A 139 -1.44 19.21 -1.41
C ILE A 139 -0.02 18.76 -1.08
N THR A 140 0.09 17.69 -0.30
CA THR A 140 1.35 17.02 -0.03
C THR A 140 1.41 15.72 -0.82
N ILE A 141 2.51 15.48 -1.53
CA ILE A 141 2.73 14.25 -2.28
C ILE A 141 3.96 13.54 -1.71
N LYS A 142 3.84 12.26 -1.40
CA LYS A 142 4.92 11.40 -0.90
C LYS A 142 5.05 10.16 -1.78
N ASN A 143 6.24 9.97 -2.33
CA ASN A 143 6.58 8.82 -3.17
C ASN A 143 7.61 7.92 -2.48
N TYR A 144 7.38 6.62 -2.47
CA TYR A 144 8.26 5.60 -1.90
C TYR A 144 8.39 4.41 -2.88
N ASP A 145 9.51 3.69 -2.80
CA ASP A 145 9.69 2.38 -3.46
C ASP A 145 9.40 2.39 -4.97
N ASN A 146 10.05 3.30 -5.71
CA ASN A 146 9.89 3.50 -7.16
C ASN A 146 8.49 3.92 -7.63
N SER A 147 7.63 4.39 -6.72
CA SER A 147 6.33 4.96 -7.09
C SER A 147 6.46 6.35 -7.73
N ARG A 148 5.40 6.81 -8.39
CA ARG A 148 5.30 8.11 -9.04
C ARG A 148 3.94 8.75 -8.75
N ALA A 149 3.90 10.05 -8.52
CA ALA A 149 2.67 10.83 -8.38
C ALA A 149 2.91 12.29 -8.83
#